data_71f9d8c389302b0355fc4ebd37a4bd62
#
_entry.id   71f9d8c389302b0355fc4ebd37a4bd62
#
_cell.length_a   1.000
_cell.length_b   1.000
_cell.length_c   1.000
_cell.angle_alpha   90.00
_cell.angle_beta   90.00
_cell.angle_gamma   90.00
#
_symmetry.space_group_name_H-M   'P 1'
#
loop_
_entity.id
_entity.type
_entity.pdbx_description
1 polymer ?
#
loop_
_entity_poly.entity_id
_entity_poly.type
_entity_poly.pdbx_seq_one_letter_code
_entity_poly.pdbx_strand_id
1 'polypeptide(L)'
;MIRVVLFEDNKNLRESLGLFLASTDTIWLAGSYPDARDVLHVVKTMNPDVVLMDIQMPHKSGIEAMQEIKQKYPNVKVLIQTVYEDEDKIFQAICSGANGYVIKNPHPDVYVQAIEEVYQGGSHLSPNIAAKVLAMFQNKYVISEPSYIELTQREKQVLACMTKGMSYKMIADNCDIKVGTIHSHIKNIYKKLHVNSAPEAVVKALSMRLV
;
A
#
# COMPACT_ATOMS: atom_id res chain seq x y z
N MET A 1 -3.74 22.47 21.38
CA MET A 1 -4.37 21.15 21.57
C MET A 1 -4.62 20.54 20.22
N ILE A 2 -4.23 19.28 20.04
CA ILE A 2 -4.42 18.51 18.79
C ILE A 2 -5.86 18.02 18.76
N ARG A 3 -6.60 18.35 17.70
CA ARG A 3 -7.99 17.95 17.55
C ARG A 3 -8.06 16.54 16.97
N VAL A 4 -8.59 15.60 17.75
CA VAL A 4 -8.64 14.17 17.42
C VAL A 4 -10.07 13.69 17.25
N VAL A 5 -10.32 12.86 16.26
CA VAL A 5 -11.55 12.06 16.11
C VAL A 5 -11.18 10.59 16.18
N LEU A 6 -11.95 9.81 16.95
CA LEU A 6 -11.76 8.37 17.14
C LEU A 6 -12.86 7.59 16.42
N PHE A 7 -12.49 6.60 15.62
CA PHE A 7 -13.37 5.59 15.06
C PHE A 7 -12.96 4.21 15.61
N GLU A 8 -13.86 3.56 16.35
CA GLU A 8 -13.62 2.30 17.05
C GLU A 8 -14.97 1.61 17.29
N ASP A 9 -15.15 0.39 16.81
CA ASP A 9 -16.42 -0.35 16.95
C ASP A 9 -16.61 -0.93 18.34
N ASN A 10 -15.53 -1.38 18.98
CA ASN A 10 -15.58 -1.90 20.35
C ASN A 10 -15.93 -0.78 21.34
N LYS A 11 -17.14 -0.87 21.90
CA LYS A 11 -17.67 0.14 22.82
C LYS A 11 -16.76 0.38 24.02
N ASN A 12 -16.27 -0.68 24.66
CA ASN A 12 -15.47 -0.58 25.88
C ASN A 12 -14.12 0.09 25.59
N LEU A 13 -13.47 -0.29 24.49
CA LEU A 13 -12.21 0.32 24.08
C LEU A 13 -12.42 1.78 23.66
N ARG A 14 -13.47 2.08 22.89
CA ARG A 14 -13.82 3.42 22.47
C ARG A 14 -14.06 4.35 23.66
N GLU A 15 -14.81 3.91 24.67
CA GLU A 15 -15.10 4.70 25.88
C GLU A 15 -13.84 4.90 26.73
N SER A 16 -13.07 3.83 27.00
CA SER A 16 -11.86 3.93 27.83
C SER A 16 -10.77 4.78 27.19
N LEU A 17 -10.51 4.56 25.89
CA LEU A 17 -9.54 5.34 25.12
C LEU A 17 -10.00 6.79 24.96
N GLY A 18 -11.30 6.98 24.73
CA GLY A 18 -11.90 8.33 24.64
C GLY A 18 -11.73 9.12 25.94
N LEU A 19 -12.01 8.53 27.07
CA LEU A 19 -11.80 9.17 28.40
C LEU A 19 -10.33 9.50 28.63
N PHE A 20 -9.44 8.57 28.29
CA PHE A 20 -8.00 8.78 28.44
C PHE A 20 -7.50 9.95 27.56
N LEU A 21 -7.83 9.94 26.26
CA LEU A 21 -7.45 11.02 25.35
C LEU A 21 -8.02 12.38 25.80
N ALA A 22 -9.27 12.41 26.29
CA ALA A 22 -9.90 13.64 26.78
C ALA A 22 -9.26 14.15 28.09
N SER A 23 -8.57 13.30 28.87
CA SER A 23 -7.84 13.71 30.09
C SER A 23 -6.44 14.24 29.80
N THR A 24 -5.97 14.20 28.57
CA THR A 24 -4.62 14.62 28.17
C THR A 24 -4.61 16.10 27.78
N ASP A 25 -3.69 16.87 28.33
CA ASP A 25 -3.61 18.33 28.14
C ASP A 25 -3.31 18.74 26.69
N THR A 26 -2.65 17.88 25.92
CA THR A 26 -2.23 18.15 24.54
C THR A 26 -3.29 17.81 23.50
N ILE A 27 -4.31 17.02 23.87
CA ILE A 27 -5.32 16.46 22.95
C ILE A 27 -6.70 17.02 23.28
N TRP A 28 -7.45 17.34 22.26
CA TRP A 28 -8.88 17.60 22.32
C TRP A 28 -9.63 16.54 21.51
N LEU A 29 -10.32 15.64 22.19
CA LEU A 29 -11.19 14.65 21.55
C LEU A 29 -12.46 15.33 21.03
N ALA A 30 -12.52 15.59 19.73
CA ALA A 30 -13.65 16.27 19.08
C ALA A 30 -14.87 15.36 18.88
N GLY A 31 -14.65 14.05 18.86
CA GLY A 31 -15.72 13.06 18.77
C GLY A 31 -15.22 11.62 18.74
N SER A 32 -16.11 10.68 19.08
CA SER A 32 -15.83 9.25 18.98
C SER A 32 -17.03 8.50 18.38
N TYR A 33 -16.78 7.64 17.42
CA TYR A 33 -17.78 7.02 16.56
C TYR A 33 -17.59 5.51 16.48
N PRO A 34 -18.69 4.72 16.47
CA PRO A 34 -18.63 3.26 16.41
C PRO A 34 -18.38 2.71 15.00
N ASP A 35 -18.53 3.52 13.97
CA ASP A 35 -18.33 3.15 12.57
C ASP A 35 -17.97 4.37 11.72
N ALA A 36 -17.56 4.12 10.48
CA ALA A 36 -17.09 5.15 9.55
C ALA A 36 -18.05 5.39 8.37
N ARG A 37 -19.35 5.07 8.49
CA ARG A 37 -20.33 5.30 7.40
C ARG A 37 -20.34 6.73 6.92
N ASP A 38 -20.38 7.67 7.86
CA ASP A 38 -20.46 9.11 7.59
C ASP A 38 -19.11 9.83 7.78
N VAL A 39 -18.01 9.14 7.53
CA VAL A 39 -16.64 9.62 7.83
C VAL A 39 -16.36 11.01 7.24
N LEU A 40 -16.76 11.28 6.00
CA LEU A 40 -16.55 12.58 5.36
C LEU A 40 -17.36 13.70 6.01
N HIS A 41 -18.58 13.42 6.47
CA HIS A 41 -19.39 14.38 7.21
C HIS A 41 -18.76 14.69 8.57
N VAL A 42 -18.32 13.67 9.29
CA VAL A 42 -17.63 13.82 10.58
C VAL A 42 -16.35 14.64 10.42
N VAL A 43 -15.49 14.31 9.45
CA VAL A 43 -14.25 15.06 9.20
C VAL A 43 -14.54 16.51 8.84
N LYS A 44 -15.55 16.76 8.00
CA LYS A 44 -15.96 18.12 7.63
C LYS A 44 -16.44 18.94 8.84
N THR A 45 -17.26 18.33 9.72
CA THR A 45 -17.89 19.02 10.85
C THR A 45 -16.95 19.21 12.02
N MET A 46 -16.18 18.17 12.35
CA MET A 46 -15.26 18.19 13.49
C MET A 46 -13.90 18.80 13.16
N ASN A 47 -13.56 18.91 11.87
CA ASN A 47 -12.29 19.47 11.36
C ASN A 47 -11.06 18.95 12.14
N PRO A 48 -10.85 17.62 12.22
CA PRO A 48 -9.76 17.06 13.01
C PRO A 48 -8.39 17.30 12.37
N ASP A 49 -7.37 17.42 13.23
CA ASP A 49 -5.97 17.35 12.80
C ASP A 49 -5.54 15.91 12.57
N VAL A 50 -5.99 15.02 13.48
CA VAL A 50 -5.68 13.59 13.44
C VAL A 50 -6.96 12.77 13.59
N VAL A 51 -7.10 11.75 12.76
CA VAL A 51 -8.14 10.71 12.89
C VAL A 51 -7.47 9.44 13.36
N LEU A 52 -7.89 8.94 14.51
CA LEU A 52 -7.52 7.61 15.01
C LEU A 52 -8.56 6.62 14.52
N MET A 53 -8.15 5.63 13.71
CA MET A 53 -9.05 4.80 12.91
C MET A 53 -8.78 3.33 13.11
N ASP A 54 -9.76 2.57 13.59
CA ASP A 54 -9.69 1.11 13.52
C ASP A 54 -9.85 0.62 12.08
N ILE A 55 -9.19 -0.48 11.74
CA ILE A 55 -9.35 -1.11 10.42
C ILE A 55 -10.67 -1.86 10.34
N GLN A 56 -11.02 -2.64 11.38
CA GLN A 56 -12.18 -3.50 11.34
C GLN A 56 -13.36 -2.85 12.04
N MET A 57 -14.21 -2.28 11.24
CA MET A 57 -15.49 -1.71 11.69
C MET A 57 -16.64 -2.23 10.83
N PRO A 58 -17.86 -2.30 11.37
CA PRO A 58 -19.04 -2.68 10.60
C PRO A 58 -19.29 -1.68 9.47
N HIS A 59 -19.90 -2.15 8.39
CA HIS A 59 -20.36 -1.39 7.23
C HIS A 59 -19.26 -0.82 6.31
N LYS A 60 -18.20 -0.24 6.84
CA LYS A 60 -17.08 0.34 6.08
C LYS A 60 -15.78 0.08 6.82
N SER A 61 -14.79 -0.49 6.14
CA SER A 61 -13.46 -0.69 6.73
C SER A 61 -12.74 0.63 6.96
N GLY A 62 -11.87 0.68 7.97
CA GLY A 62 -11.06 1.88 8.23
C GLY A 62 -10.14 2.24 7.09
N ILE A 63 -9.70 1.27 6.27
CA ILE A 63 -8.86 1.53 5.08
C ILE A 63 -9.68 2.26 4.01
N GLU A 64 -10.90 1.82 3.72
CA GLU A 64 -11.80 2.50 2.79
C GLU A 64 -12.14 3.91 3.27
N ALA A 65 -12.47 4.05 4.56
CA ALA A 65 -12.75 5.34 5.17
C ALA A 65 -11.55 6.29 5.07
N MET A 66 -10.35 5.80 5.33
CA MET A 66 -9.11 6.56 5.19
C MET A 66 -8.88 7.01 3.74
N GLN A 67 -9.12 6.15 2.75
CA GLN A 67 -8.99 6.51 1.34
C GLN A 67 -9.91 7.67 0.97
N GLU A 68 -11.18 7.64 1.42
CA GLU A 68 -12.12 8.74 1.24
C GLU A 68 -11.63 10.05 1.91
N ILE A 69 -11.09 9.95 3.15
CA ILE A 69 -10.49 11.10 3.84
C ILE A 69 -9.34 11.66 3.01
N LYS A 70 -8.39 10.82 2.60
CA LYS A 70 -7.19 11.26 1.88
C LYS A 70 -7.50 11.89 0.52
N GLN A 71 -8.52 11.38 -0.16
CA GLN A 71 -8.97 11.94 -1.43
C GLN A 71 -9.56 13.35 -1.27
N LYS A 72 -10.33 13.60 -0.21
CA LYS A 72 -11.08 14.84 -0.03
C LYS A 72 -10.40 15.83 0.93
N TYR A 73 -9.70 15.32 1.93
CA TYR A 73 -9.01 16.08 2.98
C TYR A 73 -7.56 15.59 3.14
N PRO A 74 -6.67 15.78 2.16
CA PRO A 74 -5.32 15.19 2.14
C PRO A 74 -4.44 15.63 3.31
N ASN A 75 -4.73 16.78 3.91
CA ASN A 75 -3.98 17.33 5.04
C ASN A 75 -4.35 16.66 6.38
N VAL A 76 -5.53 16.05 6.49
CA VAL A 76 -5.94 15.33 7.71
C VAL A 76 -5.05 14.12 7.89
N LYS A 77 -4.44 14.01 9.06
CA LYS A 77 -3.59 12.87 9.39
C LYS A 77 -4.46 11.69 9.82
N VAL A 78 -4.11 10.50 9.34
CA VAL A 78 -4.82 9.28 9.74
C VAL A 78 -3.82 8.32 10.37
N LEU A 79 -4.07 8.02 11.65
CA LEU A 79 -3.35 7.03 12.44
C LEU A 79 -4.22 5.78 12.54
N ILE A 80 -3.76 4.71 11.94
CA ILE A 80 -4.46 3.41 12.01
C ILE A 80 -4.18 2.74 13.36
N GLN A 81 -5.23 2.21 13.98
CA GLN A 81 -5.12 1.32 15.15
C GLN A 81 -5.80 -0.01 14.86
N THR A 82 -5.18 -1.11 15.28
CA THR A 82 -5.76 -2.44 15.05
C THR A 82 -5.10 -3.51 15.91
N VAL A 83 -5.77 -4.64 16.09
CA VAL A 83 -5.18 -5.86 16.69
C VAL A 83 -4.41 -6.70 15.67
N TYR A 84 -4.53 -6.39 14.39
CA TYR A 84 -3.97 -7.20 13.32
C TYR A 84 -2.57 -6.78 12.92
N GLU A 85 -1.73 -7.78 12.78
CA GLU A 85 -0.38 -7.67 12.25
C GLU A 85 -0.25 -8.33 10.87
N ASP A 86 -1.36 -8.39 10.12
CA ASP A 86 -1.40 -8.95 8.78
C ASP A 86 -0.66 -8.04 7.79
N GLU A 87 0.28 -8.62 7.06
CA GLU A 87 1.16 -7.87 6.15
C GLU A 87 0.38 -7.18 5.02
N ASP A 88 -0.66 -7.83 4.49
CA ASP A 88 -1.44 -7.25 3.40
C ASP A 88 -2.22 -6.02 3.86
N LYS A 89 -2.78 -6.05 5.08
CA LYS A 89 -3.49 -4.90 5.66
C LYS A 89 -2.55 -3.76 6.01
N ILE A 90 -1.38 -4.06 6.56
CA ILE A 90 -0.34 -3.05 6.82
C ILE A 90 0.06 -2.38 5.51
N PHE A 91 0.34 -3.18 4.47
CA PHE A 91 0.72 -2.67 3.16
C PHE A 91 -0.38 -1.80 2.53
N GLN A 92 -1.62 -2.28 2.54
CA GLN A 92 -2.77 -1.51 2.05
C GLN A 92 -2.92 -0.19 2.77
N ALA A 93 -2.82 -0.17 4.10
CA ALA A 93 -2.94 1.05 4.89
C ALA A 93 -1.85 2.07 4.53
N ILE A 94 -0.59 1.64 4.45
CA ILE A 94 0.52 2.52 4.09
C ILE A 94 0.37 3.06 2.67
N CYS A 95 0.07 2.20 1.69
CA CYS A 95 -0.15 2.61 0.30
C CYS A 95 -1.38 3.52 0.13
N SER A 96 -2.36 3.41 1.01
CA SER A 96 -3.56 4.27 1.02
C SER A 96 -3.35 5.60 1.75
N GLY A 97 -2.13 5.86 2.26
CA GLY A 97 -1.75 7.15 2.83
C GLY A 97 -1.90 7.26 4.34
N ALA A 98 -1.88 6.15 5.08
CA ALA A 98 -1.77 6.18 6.54
C ALA A 98 -0.54 6.98 6.98
N ASN A 99 -0.70 7.84 7.98
CA ASN A 99 0.41 8.59 8.56
C ASN A 99 1.08 7.84 9.71
N GLY A 100 0.45 6.80 10.22
CA GLY A 100 1.01 5.93 11.23
C GLY A 100 0.17 4.67 11.40
N TYR A 101 0.73 3.69 12.12
CA TYR A 101 0.11 2.40 12.37
C TYR A 101 0.47 1.91 13.77
N VAL A 102 -0.54 1.74 14.62
CA VAL A 102 -0.40 1.32 16.02
C VAL A 102 -1.12 0.00 16.22
N ILE A 103 -0.45 -0.97 16.82
CA ILE A 103 -1.13 -2.15 17.35
C ILE A 103 -1.88 -1.75 18.62
N LYS A 104 -3.15 -2.15 18.73
CA LYS A 104 -3.96 -1.89 19.93
C LYS A 104 -3.22 -2.39 21.16
N ASN A 105 -2.91 -1.45 22.05
CA ASN A 105 -2.05 -1.67 23.21
C ASN A 105 -2.82 -1.37 24.50
N PRO A 106 -2.63 -2.13 25.58
CA PRO A 106 -3.21 -1.82 26.87
C PRO A 106 -2.63 -0.54 27.52
N HIS A 107 -1.48 -0.04 27.03
CA HIS A 107 -0.86 1.19 27.51
C HIS A 107 -1.28 2.39 26.64
N PRO A 108 -2.23 3.21 27.12
CA PRO A 108 -2.82 4.26 26.30
C PRO A 108 -1.86 5.41 25.99
N ASP A 109 -0.76 5.59 26.73
CA ASP A 109 0.28 6.60 26.46
C ASP A 109 0.88 6.46 25.05
N VAL A 110 0.92 5.25 24.50
CA VAL A 110 1.40 4.98 23.14
C VAL A 110 0.57 5.74 22.11
N TYR A 111 -0.74 5.88 22.34
CA TYR A 111 -1.61 6.61 21.41
C TYR A 111 -1.34 8.12 21.44
N VAL A 112 -1.07 8.68 22.64
CA VAL A 112 -0.73 10.10 22.78
C VAL A 112 0.54 10.40 22.02
N GLN A 113 1.60 9.63 22.25
CA GLN A 113 2.87 9.79 21.55
C GLN A 113 2.68 9.66 20.02
N ALA A 114 1.95 8.63 19.56
CA ALA A 114 1.70 8.41 18.14
C ALA A 114 0.91 9.56 17.49
N ILE A 115 -0.09 10.11 18.18
CA ILE A 115 -0.88 11.26 17.72
C ILE A 115 0.01 12.51 17.60
N GLU A 116 0.86 12.77 18.58
CA GLU A 116 1.77 13.92 18.58
C GLU A 116 2.81 13.82 17.47
N GLU A 117 3.44 12.65 17.29
CA GLU A 117 4.42 12.40 16.22
C GLU A 117 3.79 12.60 14.82
N VAL A 118 2.60 12.04 14.60
CA VAL A 118 1.88 12.16 13.32
C VAL A 118 1.43 13.60 13.07
N TYR A 119 0.96 14.30 14.11
CA TYR A 119 0.57 15.70 14.01
C TYR A 119 1.74 16.61 13.62
N GLN A 120 2.94 16.36 14.15
CA GLN A 120 4.17 17.08 13.82
C GLN A 120 4.72 16.78 12.42
N GLY A 121 4.05 15.89 11.68
CA GLY A 121 4.44 15.52 10.30
C GLY A 121 5.37 14.32 10.22
N GLY A 122 5.67 13.68 11.35
CA GLY A 122 6.34 12.39 11.42
C GLY A 122 5.43 11.22 11.06
N SER A 123 5.92 10.01 11.25
CA SER A 123 5.16 8.77 11.12
C SER A 123 5.42 7.89 12.34
N HIS A 124 4.35 7.37 12.93
CA HIS A 124 4.46 6.43 14.04
C HIS A 124 4.20 5.00 13.55
N LEU A 125 5.17 4.12 13.75
CA LEU A 125 5.03 2.68 13.51
C LEU A 125 5.49 1.96 14.79
N SER A 126 4.62 1.15 15.38
CA SER A 126 5.07 0.28 16.47
C SER A 126 6.21 -0.63 15.99
N PRO A 127 7.19 -1.00 16.86
CA PRO A 127 8.41 -1.70 16.45
C PRO A 127 8.17 -2.94 15.58
N ASN A 128 7.17 -3.75 15.93
CA ASN A 128 6.81 -4.94 15.15
C ASN A 128 6.32 -4.58 13.75
N ILE A 129 5.56 -3.49 13.62
CA ILE A 129 5.07 -3.01 12.32
C ILE A 129 6.21 -2.45 11.48
N ALA A 130 7.12 -1.68 12.08
CA ALA A 130 8.31 -1.17 11.40
C ALA A 130 9.18 -2.32 10.84
N ALA A 131 9.39 -3.39 11.62
CA ALA A 131 10.13 -4.57 11.17
C ALA A 131 9.44 -5.25 9.97
N LYS A 132 8.11 -5.41 10.01
CA LYS A 132 7.34 -6.00 8.90
C LYS A 132 7.41 -5.12 7.64
N VAL A 133 7.25 -3.81 7.79
CA VAL A 133 7.37 -2.86 6.68
C VAL A 133 8.76 -2.95 6.04
N LEU A 134 9.83 -2.99 6.82
CA LEU A 134 11.19 -3.19 6.32
C LEU A 134 11.35 -4.52 5.59
N ALA A 135 10.80 -5.62 6.15
CA ALA A 135 10.82 -6.92 5.50
C ALA A 135 10.05 -6.93 4.17
N MET A 136 8.89 -6.26 4.10
CA MET A 136 8.13 -6.09 2.85
C MET A 136 8.93 -5.32 1.81
N PHE A 137 9.62 -4.25 2.20
CA PHE A 137 10.51 -3.53 1.30
C PHE A 137 11.69 -4.40 0.88
N GLN A 138 12.31 -5.13 1.79
CA GLN A 138 13.39 -6.06 1.46
C GLN A 138 12.92 -7.18 0.52
N ASN A 139 11.74 -7.75 0.72
CA ASN A 139 11.17 -8.78 -0.14
C ASN A 139 10.70 -8.24 -1.51
N LYS A 140 10.23 -7.00 -1.56
CA LYS A 140 9.76 -6.35 -2.78
C LYS A 140 10.89 -5.58 -3.48
N TYR A 141 11.89 -5.13 -2.72
CA TYR A 141 13.16 -4.51 -3.13
C TYR A 141 14.38 -5.36 -2.70
N VAL A 142 14.22 -6.61 -2.24
CA VAL A 142 15.22 -7.54 -2.73
C VAL A 142 15.11 -7.29 -4.21
N ILE A 143 15.89 -6.32 -4.56
CA ILE A 143 16.65 -6.33 -5.76
C ILE A 143 16.83 -7.83 -5.97
N SER A 144 15.92 -8.47 -6.68
CA SER A 144 16.38 -9.47 -7.61
C SER A 144 17.61 -8.78 -8.12
N GLU A 145 18.80 -9.17 -7.69
CA GLU A 145 20.05 -8.83 -8.38
C GLU A 145 19.63 -8.85 -9.80
N PRO A 146 19.72 -7.72 -10.55
CA PRO A 146 19.06 -7.61 -11.81
C PRO A 146 19.24 -8.98 -12.39
N SER A 147 18.16 -9.82 -12.27
CA SER A 147 18.30 -11.25 -12.59
C SER A 147 18.73 -11.08 -14.00
N TYR A 148 20.01 -11.32 -14.23
CA TYR A 148 20.63 -11.07 -15.52
C TYR A 148 19.77 -11.95 -16.40
N ILE A 149 18.72 -11.31 -16.95
CA ILE A 149 17.79 -12.02 -17.81
C ILE A 149 18.63 -12.31 -19.02
N GLU A 150 19.37 -13.41 -18.95
CA GLU A 150 20.19 -13.88 -20.05
C GLU A 150 19.26 -14.35 -21.15
N LEU A 151 18.69 -13.36 -21.82
CA LEU A 151 18.10 -13.61 -23.12
C LEU A 151 19.25 -13.93 -24.07
N THR A 152 19.16 -15.09 -24.71
CA THR A 152 20.06 -15.42 -25.80
C THR A 152 19.99 -14.34 -26.89
N GLN A 153 21.01 -14.22 -27.71
CA GLN A 153 21.01 -13.28 -28.84
C GLN A 153 19.74 -13.43 -29.70
N ARG A 154 19.27 -14.69 -29.85
CA ARG A 154 18.08 -14.97 -30.64
C ARG A 154 16.79 -14.52 -29.96
N GLU A 155 16.69 -14.69 -28.66
CA GLU A 155 15.56 -14.21 -27.86
C GLU A 155 15.50 -12.66 -27.84
N LYS A 156 16.65 -11.99 -27.79
CA LYS A 156 16.72 -10.52 -27.91
C LYS A 156 16.23 -10.04 -29.28
N GLN A 157 16.64 -10.69 -30.37
CA GLN A 157 16.16 -10.36 -31.71
C GLN A 157 14.64 -10.53 -31.84
N VAL A 158 14.10 -11.64 -31.35
CA VAL A 158 12.65 -11.90 -31.35
C VAL A 158 11.92 -10.86 -30.52
N LEU A 159 12.41 -10.54 -29.32
CA LEU A 159 11.81 -9.55 -28.42
C LEU A 159 11.85 -8.14 -29.05
N ALA A 160 12.95 -7.75 -29.71
CA ALA A 160 13.06 -6.48 -30.44
C ALA A 160 12.07 -6.39 -31.62
N CYS A 161 11.77 -7.48 -32.28
CA CYS A 161 10.73 -7.52 -33.31
C CYS A 161 9.31 -7.40 -32.71
N MET A 162 9.09 -8.02 -31.54
CA MET A 162 7.81 -7.88 -30.81
C MET A 162 7.56 -6.43 -30.36
N THR A 163 8.59 -5.71 -29.90
CA THR A 163 8.44 -4.28 -29.52
C THR A 163 8.12 -3.39 -30.70
N LYS A 164 8.45 -3.78 -31.94
CA LYS A 164 8.08 -3.11 -33.18
C LYS A 164 6.69 -3.49 -33.69
N GLY A 165 5.94 -4.31 -32.97
CA GLY A 165 4.59 -4.74 -33.33
C GLY A 165 4.51 -5.75 -34.47
N MET A 166 5.60 -6.48 -34.77
CA MET A 166 5.62 -7.47 -35.85
C MET A 166 4.80 -8.71 -35.46
N SER A 167 4.04 -9.28 -36.42
CA SER A 167 3.38 -10.58 -36.25
C SER A 167 4.40 -11.71 -36.20
N TYR A 168 4.05 -12.84 -35.61
CA TYR A 168 4.94 -14.01 -35.51
C TYR A 168 5.45 -14.51 -36.87
N LYS A 169 4.63 -14.40 -37.92
CA LYS A 169 5.04 -14.70 -39.27
C LYS A 169 6.11 -13.72 -39.77
N MET A 170 5.90 -12.41 -39.56
CA MET A 170 6.90 -11.39 -39.91
C MET A 170 8.22 -11.58 -39.13
N ILE A 171 8.13 -11.96 -37.85
CA ILE A 171 9.30 -12.23 -37.04
C ILE A 171 10.06 -13.46 -37.56
N ALA A 172 9.33 -14.51 -37.95
CA ALA A 172 9.91 -15.71 -38.54
C ALA A 172 10.70 -15.39 -39.83
N ASP A 173 10.07 -14.64 -40.73
CA ASP A 173 10.68 -14.18 -41.98
C ASP A 173 11.91 -13.26 -41.73
N ASN A 174 11.78 -12.29 -40.80
CA ASN A 174 12.88 -11.39 -40.43
C ASN A 174 14.06 -12.09 -39.76
N CYS A 175 13.79 -13.19 -39.06
CA CYS A 175 14.78 -13.97 -38.36
C CYS A 175 15.29 -15.19 -39.13
N ASP A 176 14.79 -15.45 -40.32
CA ASP A 176 15.10 -16.59 -41.15
C ASP A 176 14.94 -17.95 -40.40
N ILE A 177 13.77 -18.12 -39.74
CA ILE A 177 13.43 -19.38 -39.04
C ILE A 177 11.95 -19.71 -39.23
N LYS A 178 11.60 -20.98 -38.95
CA LYS A 178 10.22 -21.43 -39.04
C LYS A 178 9.34 -20.82 -37.95
N VAL A 179 8.07 -20.50 -38.23
CA VAL A 179 7.10 -19.97 -37.26
C VAL A 179 7.00 -20.84 -36.01
N GLY A 180 7.08 -22.16 -36.12
CA GLY A 180 7.09 -23.07 -34.98
C GLY A 180 8.26 -22.81 -34.00
N THR A 181 9.43 -22.42 -34.54
CA THR A 181 10.61 -22.08 -33.76
C THR A 181 10.42 -20.76 -33.01
N ILE A 182 9.69 -19.79 -33.62
CA ILE A 182 9.31 -18.53 -32.95
C ILE A 182 8.47 -18.80 -31.71
N HIS A 183 7.48 -19.68 -31.77
CA HIS A 183 6.68 -20.04 -30.60
C HIS A 183 7.52 -20.54 -29.44
N SER A 184 8.55 -21.35 -29.74
CA SER A 184 9.49 -21.87 -28.72
C SER A 184 10.30 -20.73 -28.08
N HIS A 185 10.82 -19.79 -28.89
CA HIS A 185 11.53 -18.63 -28.38
C HIS A 185 10.62 -17.73 -27.52
N ILE A 186 9.39 -17.47 -27.96
CA ILE A 186 8.42 -16.68 -27.22
C ILE A 186 8.09 -17.32 -25.86
N LYS A 187 7.87 -18.65 -25.85
CA LYS A 187 7.65 -19.39 -24.60
C LYS A 187 8.82 -19.24 -23.63
N ASN A 188 10.06 -19.32 -24.13
CA ASN A 188 11.25 -19.15 -23.31
C ASN A 188 11.41 -17.69 -22.84
N ILE A 189 11.13 -16.71 -23.71
CA ILE A 189 11.11 -15.29 -23.34
C ILE A 189 10.09 -15.04 -22.21
N TYR A 190 8.85 -15.55 -22.34
CA TYR A 190 7.83 -15.39 -21.31
C TYR A 190 8.27 -16.01 -19.99
N LYS A 191 8.85 -17.20 -20.02
CA LYS A 191 9.40 -17.85 -18.82
C LYS A 191 10.51 -17.04 -18.18
N LYS A 192 11.47 -16.54 -18.97
CA LYS A 192 12.61 -15.75 -18.48
C LYS A 192 12.19 -14.38 -17.99
N LEU A 193 11.20 -13.76 -18.65
CA LEU A 193 10.66 -12.48 -18.26
C LEU A 193 9.57 -12.58 -17.16
N HIS A 194 9.17 -13.78 -16.74
CA HIS A 194 8.05 -13.99 -15.80
C HIS A 194 6.78 -13.22 -16.22
N VAL A 195 6.35 -13.41 -17.47
CA VAL A 195 5.15 -12.81 -18.06
C VAL A 195 4.30 -13.86 -18.73
N ASN A 196 3.01 -13.56 -18.95
CA ASN A 196 2.05 -14.50 -19.50
C ASN A 196 1.50 -14.10 -20.88
N SER A 197 1.87 -12.92 -21.38
CA SER A 197 1.32 -12.39 -22.63
C SER A 197 2.34 -11.55 -23.41
N ALA A 198 2.09 -11.39 -24.74
CA ALA A 198 2.94 -10.57 -25.60
C ALA A 198 2.94 -9.08 -25.18
N PRO A 199 1.80 -8.45 -24.85
CA PRO A 199 1.82 -7.08 -24.34
C PRO A 199 2.65 -6.93 -23.07
N GLU A 200 2.55 -7.85 -22.10
CA GLU A 200 3.36 -7.82 -20.89
C GLU A 200 4.87 -7.95 -21.20
N ALA A 201 5.23 -8.84 -22.12
CA ALA A 201 6.63 -9.01 -22.53
C ALA A 201 7.19 -7.72 -23.15
N VAL A 202 6.41 -7.05 -24.00
CA VAL A 202 6.79 -5.78 -24.65
C VAL A 202 6.96 -4.66 -23.60
N VAL A 203 5.98 -4.50 -22.70
CA VAL A 203 6.06 -3.49 -21.62
C VAL A 203 7.30 -3.72 -20.75
N LYS A 204 7.56 -4.98 -20.36
CA LYS A 204 8.71 -5.35 -19.54
C LYS A 204 10.04 -5.14 -20.25
N ALA A 205 10.10 -5.46 -21.54
CA ALA A 205 11.29 -5.23 -22.36
C ALA A 205 11.66 -3.74 -22.46
N LEU A 206 10.66 -2.88 -22.65
CA LEU A 206 10.85 -1.43 -22.73
C LEU A 206 11.22 -0.82 -21.36
N SER A 207 10.54 -1.23 -20.29
CA SER A 207 10.80 -0.73 -18.94
C SER A 207 12.19 -1.09 -18.41
N MET A 208 12.71 -2.30 -18.77
CA MET A 208 14.01 -2.79 -18.37
C MET A 208 15.12 -2.51 -19.39
N ARG A 209 14.81 -1.84 -20.50
CA ARG A 209 15.74 -1.54 -21.60
C ARG A 209 16.51 -2.77 -22.11
N LEU A 210 15.78 -3.89 -22.31
CA LEU A 210 16.37 -5.15 -22.74
C LEU A 210 16.66 -5.21 -24.25
N VAL A 211 16.02 -4.32 -25.01
CA VAL A 211 16.10 -4.20 -26.46
C VAL A 211 15.97 -2.75 -26.88
#